data_11532c8a7c2a3599c0d389399322a42a
#
_entry.id   11532c8a7c2a3599c0d389399322a42a
#
_cell.length_a   1.000
_cell.length_b   1.000
_cell.length_c   1.000
_cell.angle_alpha   90.00
_cell.angle_beta   90.00
_cell.angle_gamma   90.00
#
_symmetry.space_group_name_H-M   'P 1'
#
loop_
_entity.id
_entity.type
_entity.pdbx_description
1 polymer ?
#
loop_
_entity_poly.entity_id
_entity_poly.type
_entity_poly.pdbx_seq_one_letter_code
_entity_poly.pdbx_strand_id
1 'polypeptide(L)'
;GYMFPNYENTVSVVDIGTFREEGRIPVAVNLHHLLADSDGRLWVSSRGDYYGNTSALFCITDPAGTPQVQRITTQDGTDLVVENMTLRGDSMYVIGTEFSYATMQNHTNYGIVNVRTRQVLTTNFITDGTDASIMEPYGIAVHPHTGEILIGDARTHVNPGTLFCFSPEGLLLWKVRTGDIPAHFAFLYER
;
A
#
# COMPACT_ATOMS: atom_id res chain seq x y z
N GLY A 1 11.87 8.74 -14.37
CA GLY A 1 10.66 8.05 -13.92
C GLY A 1 10.91 6.58 -13.65
N TYR A 2 10.06 6.01 -12.82
CA TYR A 2 10.12 4.58 -12.43
C TYR A 2 8.77 3.92 -12.72
N MET A 3 8.82 2.69 -13.24
CA MET A 3 7.66 1.85 -13.49
C MET A 3 8.03 0.38 -13.36
N PHE A 4 7.05 -0.51 -13.24
CA PHE A 4 7.27 -1.94 -13.34
C PHE A 4 6.44 -2.51 -14.50
N PRO A 5 7.06 -3.31 -15.38
CA PRO A 5 6.35 -4.02 -16.42
C PRO A 5 5.40 -5.07 -15.82
N ASN A 6 4.32 -5.35 -16.53
CA ASN A 6 3.37 -6.36 -16.10
C ASN A 6 4.04 -7.76 -16.03
N TYR A 7 3.84 -8.46 -14.90
CA TYR A 7 4.39 -9.80 -14.61
C TYR A 7 5.91 -9.92 -14.51
N GLU A 8 6.64 -8.82 -14.42
CA GLU A 8 8.08 -8.87 -14.16
C GLU A 8 8.42 -8.59 -12.69
N ASN A 9 9.64 -8.98 -12.29
CA ASN A 9 10.16 -8.83 -10.91
C ASN A 9 11.04 -7.60 -10.78
N THR A 10 10.95 -6.66 -11.69
CA THR A 10 11.84 -5.50 -11.76
C THR A 10 11.06 -4.20 -11.77
N VAL A 11 11.69 -3.15 -11.23
CA VAL A 11 11.28 -1.77 -11.46
C VAL A 11 12.12 -1.22 -12.60
N SER A 12 11.48 -0.76 -13.68
CA SER A 12 12.17 -0.11 -14.80
C SER A 12 12.51 1.33 -14.46
N VAL A 13 13.73 1.73 -14.79
CA VAL A 13 14.21 3.11 -14.71
C VAL A 13 14.09 3.74 -16.08
N VAL A 14 13.32 4.83 -16.21
CA VAL A 14 13.02 5.48 -17.48
C VAL A 14 13.45 6.94 -17.44
N ASP A 15 14.26 7.36 -18.42
CA ASP A 15 14.56 8.77 -18.63
C ASP A 15 13.34 9.49 -19.22
N ILE A 16 12.84 10.50 -18.52
CA ILE A 16 11.61 11.22 -18.91
C ILE A 16 11.83 12.22 -20.04
N GLY A 17 13.07 12.61 -20.34
CA GLY A 17 13.41 13.50 -21.46
C GLY A 17 13.46 12.75 -22.79
N THR A 18 13.96 11.53 -22.78
CA THR A 18 14.11 10.68 -23.97
C THR A 18 13.08 9.58 -24.09
N PHE A 19 12.32 9.28 -23.01
CA PHE A 19 11.40 8.16 -22.86
C PHE A 19 12.05 6.78 -23.12
N ARG A 20 13.33 6.64 -22.77
CA ARG A 20 14.08 5.38 -22.90
C ARG A 20 14.28 4.73 -21.55
N GLU A 21 14.16 3.41 -21.54
CA GLU A 21 14.56 2.60 -20.40
C GLU A 21 16.08 2.62 -20.26
N GLU A 22 16.60 3.03 -19.11
CA GLU A 22 18.03 3.12 -18.81
C GLU A 22 18.51 1.93 -17.96
N GLY A 23 17.59 1.23 -17.28
CA GLY A 23 17.93 0.10 -16.45
C GLY A 23 16.74 -0.52 -15.74
N ARG A 24 17.03 -1.59 -15.01
CA ARG A 24 16.03 -2.33 -14.21
C ARG A 24 16.58 -2.68 -12.85
N ILE A 25 15.76 -2.51 -11.82
CA ILE A 25 16.06 -2.86 -10.44
C ILE A 25 15.30 -4.14 -10.08
N PRO A 26 15.97 -5.29 -9.90
CA PRO A 26 15.32 -6.52 -9.44
C PRO A 26 14.77 -6.35 -8.02
N VAL A 27 13.52 -6.73 -7.78
CA VAL A 27 12.87 -6.62 -6.46
C VAL A 27 12.24 -7.94 -6.04
N ALA A 28 11.08 -8.28 -6.59
CA ALA A 28 10.32 -9.48 -6.25
C ALA A 28 9.30 -9.80 -7.35
N VAL A 29 8.69 -10.97 -7.29
CA VAL A 29 7.64 -11.37 -8.24
C VAL A 29 6.37 -10.53 -8.04
N ASN A 30 5.59 -10.35 -9.10
CA ASN A 30 4.24 -9.78 -9.08
C ASN A 30 4.17 -8.42 -8.36
N LEU A 31 5.02 -7.47 -8.80
CA LEU A 31 5.02 -6.11 -8.27
C LEU A 31 3.70 -5.40 -8.57
N HIS A 32 3.21 -4.59 -7.63
CA HIS A 32 1.88 -4.00 -7.74
C HIS A 32 1.87 -2.48 -7.56
N HIS A 33 2.25 -1.94 -6.41
CA HIS A 33 2.29 -0.51 -6.13
C HIS A 33 3.71 0.01 -6.01
N LEU A 34 3.92 1.25 -6.46
CA LEU A 34 5.19 1.97 -6.36
C LEU A 34 4.93 3.40 -5.88
N LEU A 35 5.61 3.80 -4.81
CA LEU A 35 5.61 5.18 -4.29
C LEU A 35 7.04 5.65 -4.07
N ALA A 36 7.26 6.97 -4.17
CA ALA A 36 8.51 7.60 -3.74
C ALA A 36 8.26 8.40 -2.46
N ASP A 37 9.17 8.32 -1.49
CA ASP A 37 9.14 9.17 -0.31
C ASP A 37 9.93 10.48 -0.51
N SER A 38 9.90 11.37 0.48
CA SER A 38 10.57 12.68 0.43
C SER A 38 12.10 12.59 0.36
N ASP A 39 12.68 11.45 0.76
CA ASP A 39 14.13 11.21 0.71
C ASP A 39 14.55 10.55 -0.63
N GLY A 40 13.61 10.36 -1.56
CA GLY A 40 13.84 9.76 -2.87
C GLY A 40 13.98 8.24 -2.86
N ARG A 41 13.63 7.55 -1.75
CA ARG A 41 13.55 6.11 -1.72
C ARG A 41 12.25 5.65 -2.39
N LEU A 42 12.31 4.48 -3.02
CA LEU A 42 11.13 3.87 -3.62
C LEU A 42 10.58 2.79 -2.70
N TRP A 43 9.26 2.74 -2.60
CA TRP A 43 8.53 1.75 -1.84
C TRP A 43 7.70 0.94 -2.81
N VAL A 44 7.87 -0.39 -2.79
CA VAL A 44 7.29 -1.29 -3.78
C VAL A 44 6.58 -2.43 -3.07
N SER A 45 5.32 -2.68 -3.42
CA SER A 45 4.60 -3.85 -2.96
C SER A 45 4.69 -4.99 -3.97
N SER A 46 4.71 -6.21 -3.46
CA SER A 46 4.58 -7.45 -4.21
C SER A 46 3.36 -8.21 -3.70
N ARG A 47 2.54 -8.74 -4.60
CA ARG A 47 1.44 -9.65 -4.25
C ARG A 47 1.88 -11.08 -4.00
N GLY A 48 3.17 -11.37 -4.24
CA GLY A 48 3.64 -12.75 -4.21
C GLY A 48 3.09 -13.61 -5.34
N ASP A 49 3.14 -14.92 -5.15
CA ASP A 49 2.61 -15.91 -6.10
C ASP A 49 2.10 -17.17 -5.39
N TYR A 50 1.54 -18.10 -6.18
CA TYR A 50 1.08 -19.40 -5.67
C TYR A 50 2.20 -20.43 -5.45
N TYR A 51 3.47 -20.06 -5.69
CA TYR A 51 4.63 -20.97 -5.66
C TYR A 51 5.52 -20.78 -4.44
N GLY A 52 5.03 -20.03 -3.43
CA GLY A 52 5.70 -19.85 -2.15
C GLY A 52 6.33 -18.48 -1.91
N ASN A 53 6.15 -17.53 -2.84
CA ASN A 53 6.50 -16.14 -2.58
C ASN A 53 5.31 -15.43 -1.93
N THR A 54 5.46 -15.00 -0.69
CA THR A 54 4.43 -14.27 0.06
C THR A 54 4.31 -12.83 -0.42
N SER A 55 3.12 -12.23 -0.22
CA SER A 55 2.93 -10.78 -0.34
C SER A 55 3.93 -10.06 0.57
N ALA A 56 4.52 -8.95 0.11
CA ALA A 56 5.54 -8.24 0.87
C ALA A 56 5.69 -6.78 0.43
N LEU A 57 6.32 -5.99 1.30
CA LEU A 57 6.70 -4.61 1.06
C LEU A 57 8.23 -4.50 0.98
N PHE A 58 8.71 -3.71 0.03
CA PHE A 58 10.15 -3.46 -0.16
C PHE A 58 10.44 -1.97 -0.16
N CYS A 59 11.60 -1.60 0.37
CA CYS A 59 12.19 -0.28 0.26
C CYS A 59 13.45 -0.36 -0.61
N ILE A 60 13.56 0.50 -1.61
CA ILE A 60 14.74 0.64 -2.46
C ILE A 60 15.41 1.96 -2.10
N THR A 61 16.62 1.89 -1.57
CA THR A 61 17.47 3.06 -1.32
C THR A 61 18.42 3.29 -2.50
N ASP A 62 18.77 4.55 -2.73
CA ASP A 62 19.65 4.96 -3.84
C ASP A 62 19.23 4.42 -5.22
N PRO A 63 17.96 4.61 -5.63
CA PRO A 63 17.47 4.00 -6.87
C PRO A 63 18.10 4.56 -8.14
N ALA A 64 18.71 5.75 -8.06
CA ALA A 64 19.41 6.40 -9.19
C ALA A 64 20.92 6.10 -9.23
N GLY A 65 21.48 5.56 -8.14
CA GLY A 65 22.90 5.23 -8.03
C GLY A 65 23.14 3.73 -7.96
N THR A 66 23.37 3.22 -6.75
CA THR A 66 23.54 1.77 -6.48
C THR A 66 22.34 1.24 -5.68
N PRO A 67 21.27 0.78 -6.34
CA PRO A 67 20.05 0.37 -5.66
C PRO A 67 20.27 -0.74 -4.63
N GLN A 68 19.77 -0.50 -3.42
CA GLN A 68 19.73 -1.51 -2.36
C GLN A 68 18.29 -1.83 -2.03
N VAL A 69 17.88 -3.08 -2.17
CA VAL A 69 16.51 -3.55 -1.94
C VAL A 69 16.44 -4.19 -0.56
N GLN A 70 15.56 -3.67 0.29
CA GLN A 70 15.29 -4.19 1.63
C GLN A 70 13.83 -4.61 1.74
N ARG A 71 13.59 -5.87 2.15
CA ARG A 71 12.26 -6.34 2.56
C ARG A 71 11.89 -5.75 3.91
N ILE A 72 10.65 -5.29 4.05
CA ILE A 72 10.12 -4.67 5.26
C ILE A 72 9.19 -5.66 5.95
N THR A 73 9.50 -5.98 7.19
CA THR A 73 8.74 -6.91 8.03
C THR A 73 8.41 -6.27 9.36
N THR A 74 7.48 -6.86 10.09
CA THR A 74 7.24 -6.59 11.50
C THR A 74 8.46 -7.00 12.35
N GLN A 75 8.47 -6.67 13.63
CA GLN A 75 9.58 -7.01 14.52
C GLN A 75 9.79 -8.52 14.71
N ASP A 76 8.73 -9.31 14.58
CA ASP A 76 8.76 -10.78 14.65
C ASP A 76 9.10 -11.45 13.30
N GLY A 77 9.36 -10.64 12.26
CA GLY A 77 9.72 -11.10 10.93
C GLY A 77 8.55 -11.43 10.02
N THR A 78 7.31 -11.12 10.42
CA THR A 78 6.12 -11.34 9.59
C THR A 78 6.04 -10.30 8.47
N ASP A 79 5.68 -10.73 7.27
CA ASP A 79 5.45 -9.85 6.13
C ASP A 79 4.15 -9.05 6.27
N LEU A 80 4.14 -7.87 5.63
CA LEU A 80 2.91 -7.10 5.44
C LEU A 80 2.26 -7.47 4.11
N VAL A 81 0.98 -7.79 4.16
CA VAL A 81 0.16 -7.86 2.95
C VAL A 81 -0.15 -6.44 2.47
N VAL A 82 0.28 -6.08 1.27
CA VAL A 82 0.13 -4.72 0.75
C VAL A 82 -0.42 -4.75 -0.67
N GLU A 83 -1.68 -4.40 -0.80
CA GLU A 83 -2.36 -4.22 -2.10
C GLU A 83 -2.47 -2.76 -2.49
N ASN A 84 -2.56 -1.85 -1.51
CA ASN A 84 -2.56 -0.41 -1.76
C ASN A 84 -1.86 0.33 -0.63
N MET A 85 -1.29 1.49 -0.94
CA MET A 85 -0.53 2.30 0.00
C MET A 85 -0.57 3.78 -0.33
N THR A 86 -0.45 4.62 0.69
CA THR A 86 -0.40 6.07 0.58
C THR A 86 0.56 6.67 1.61
N LEU A 87 1.10 7.84 1.30
CA LEU A 87 2.06 8.54 2.16
C LEU A 87 1.47 9.84 2.74
N ARG A 88 1.74 10.09 4.02
CA ARG A 88 1.56 11.38 4.65
C ARG A 88 2.74 11.66 5.59
N GLY A 89 3.60 12.60 5.20
CA GLY A 89 4.84 12.85 5.94
C GLY A 89 5.72 11.60 6.02
N ASP A 90 6.17 11.25 7.22
CA ASP A 90 7.00 10.08 7.47
C ASP A 90 6.19 8.78 7.66
N SER A 91 4.87 8.83 7.55
CA SER A 91 3.98 7.67 7.72
C SER A 91 3.45 7.18 6.37
N MET A 92 3.68 5.91 6.09
CA MET A 92 3.05 5.20 4.99
C MET A 92 1.94 4.31 5.55
N TYR A 93 0.74 4.51 5.04
CA TYR A 93 -0.45 3.71 5.37
C TYR A 93 -0.62 2.65 4.30
N VAL A 94 -0.77 1.42 4.72
CA VAL A 94 -0.89 0.26 3.81
C VAL A 94 -2.14 -0.54 4.14
N ILE A 95 -2.81 -1.03 3.11
CA ILE A 95 -3.93 -1.97 3.22
C ILE A 95 -3.71 -3.14 2.27
N GLY A 96 -4.22 -4.31 2.65
CA GLY A 96 -4.20 -5.48 1.77
C GLY A 96 -4.81 -6.69 2.44
N THR A 97 -5.34 -7.59 1.62
CA THR A 97 -5.94 -8.86 2.04
C THR A 97 -5.30 -10.00 1.27
N GLU A 98 -4.90 -11.04 1.98
CA GLU A 98 -4.38 -12.29 1.41
C GLU A 98 -5.12 -13.48 1.98
N PHE A 99 -5.46 -14.44 1.13
CA PHE A 99 -6.05 -15.69 1.56
C PHE A 99 -4.96 -16.67 2.00
N SER A 100 -5.01 -17.11 3.25
CA SER A 100 -4.10 -18.11 3.79
C SER A 100 -4.67 -19.52 3.60
N TYR A 101 -4.04 -20.32 2.74
CA TYR A 101 -4.40 -21.72 2.58
C TYR A 101 -4.10 -22.58 3.82
N ALA A 102 -3.18 -22.14 4.68
CA ALA A 102 -2.86 -22.85 5.92
C ALA A 102 -3.96 -22.72 6.97
N THR A 103 -4.61 -21.55 7.06
CA THR A 103 -5.68 -21.27 8.02
C THR A 103 -7.07 -21.28 7.38
N MET A 104 -7.15 -21.32 6.04
CA MET A 104 -8.38 -21.19 5.26
C MET A 104 -9.15 -19.89 5.57
N GLN A 105 -8.43 -18.82 5.85
CA GLN A 105 -8.99 -17.51 6.22
C GLN A 105 -8.26 -16.38 5.49
N ASN A 106 -8.96 -15.27 5.31
CA ASN A 106 -8.36 -14.02 4.87
C ASN A 106 -7.54 -13.41 6.01
N HIS A 107 -6.36 -12.93 5.67
CA HIS A 107 -5.50 -12.11 6.52
C HIS A 107 -5.46 -10.70 5.95
N THR A 108 -5.95 -9.73 6.72
CA THR A 108 -6.05 -8.33 6.29
C THR A 108 -5.17 -7.45 7.16
N ASN A 109 -4.41 -6.58 6.53
CA ASN A 109 -3.60 -5.57 7.20
C ASN A 109 -4.18 -4.17 6.97
N TYR A 110 -4.14 -3.37 8.03
CA TYR A 110 -4.33 -1.92 8.03
C TYR A 110 -3.10 -1.29 8.69
N GLY A 111 -1.96 -1.37 8.02
CA GLY A 111 -0.66 -1.10 8.62
C GLY A 111 -0.22 0.35 8.52
N ILE A 112 0.67 0.75 9.43
CA ILE A 112 1.45 1.99 9.34
C ILE A 112 2.94 1.64 9.38
N VAL A 113 3.68 2.16 8.42
CA VAL A 113 5.14 2.04 8.33
C VAL A 113 5.76 3.43 8.45
N ASN A 114 6.73 3.59 9.35
CA ASN A 114 7.55 4.79 9.37
C ASN A 114 8.60 4.69 8.25
N VAL A 115 8.48 5.54 7.23
CA VAL A 115 9.36 5.46 6.06
C VAL A 115 10.79 5.91 6.35
N ARG A 116 11.00 6.76 7.36
CA ARG A 116 12.33 7.22 7.75
C ARG A 116 13.13 6.13 8.45
N THR A 117 12.51 5.45 9.42
CA THR A 117 13.15 4.35 10.17
C THR A 117 13.00 2.99 9.51
N ARG A 118 12.11 2.87 8.52
CA ARG A 118 11.74 1.63 7.82
C ARG A 118 11.17 0.57 8.76
N GLN A 119 10.44 1.01 9.78
CA GLN A 119 9.83 0.15 10.79
C GLN A 119 8.32 0.11 10.65
N VAL A 120 7.75 -1.08 10.76
CA VAL A 120 6.31 -1.26 10.92
C VAL A 120 5.92 -0.81 12.32
N LEU A 121 5.04 0.20 12.40
CA LEU A 121 4.55 0.74 13.67
C LEU A 121 3.35 -0.03 14.19
N THR A 122 2.47 -0.45 13.29
CA THR A 122 1.29 -1.27 13.58
C THR A 122 0.86 -2.02 12.34
N THR A 123 0.21 -3.17 12.52
CA THR A 123 -0.45 -3.94 11.46
C THR A 123 -1.95 -3.68 11.39
N ASN A 124 -2.52 -2.97 12.38
CA ASN A 124 -3.90 -2.50 12.35
C ASN A 124 -4.00 -1.12 13.05
N PHE A 125 -4.27 -0.08 12.25
CA PHE A 125 -4.51 1.28 12.78
C PHE A 125 -5.97 1.56 13.12
N ILE A 126 -6.91 0.65 12.76
CA ILE A 126 -8.32 0.79 13.13
C ILE A 126 -8.46 0.30 14.58
N THR A 127 -8.85 1.21 15.48
CA THR A 127 -8.77 0.96 16.93
C THR A 127 -10.11 0.67 17.59
N ASP A 128 -11.23 0.80 16.86
CA ASP A 128 -12.60 0.65 17.37
C ASP A 128 -13.32 -0.63 16.93
N GLY A 129 -12.61 -1.53 16.22
CA GLY A 129 -13.17 -2.79 15.71
C GLY A 129 -13.98 -2.66 14.43
N THR A 130 -14.01 -1.47 13.80
CA THR A 130 -14.73 -1.25 12.51
C THR A 130 -14.13 -2.06 11.38
N ASP A 131 -12.84 -2.44 11.45
CA ASP A 131 -12.15 -3.31 10.50
C ASP A 131 -12.92 -4.60 10.22
N ALA A 132 -13.57 -5.20 11.22
CA ALA A 132 -14.41 -6.39 11.05
C ALA A 132 -15.63 -6.18 10.12
N SER A 133 -16.01 -4.94 9.83
CA SER A 133 -17.12 -4.60 8.93
C SER A 133 -16.67 -4.28 7.49
N ILE A 134 -15.37 -4.17 7.24
CA ILE A 134 -14.77 -3.96 5.91
C ILE A 134 -14.54 -5.33 5.28
N MET A 135 -15.11 -5.56 4.12
CA MET A 135 -15.04 -6.87 3.44
C MET A 135 -13.79 -6.99 2.59
N GLU A 136 -13.50 -5.96 1.79
CA GLU A 136 -12.38 -5.93 0.84
C GLU A 136 -11.81 -4.51 0.78
N PRO A 137 -10.81 -4.18 1.62
CA PRO A 137 -10.17 -2.87 1.59
C PRO A 137 -9.41 -2.69 0.28
N TYR A 138 -9.84 -1.75 -0.54
CA TYR A 138 -9.35 -1.60 -1.91
C TYR A 138 -8.62 -0.29 -2.15
N GLY A 139 -9.23 0.84 -1.80
CA GLY A 139 -8.64 2.16 -1.92
C GLY A 139 -8.25 2.75 -0.57
N ILE A 140 -7.12 3.46 -0.50
CA ILE A 140 -6.71 4.20 0.69
C ILE A 140 -6.20 5.59 0.33
N ALA A 141 -6.57 6.57 1.14
CA ALA A 141 -5.98 7.91 1.12
C ALA A 141 -5.95 8.51 2.52
N VAL A 142 -5.01 9.41 2.76
CA VAL A 142 -4.95 10.18 4.00
C VAL A 142 -5.06 11.65 3.65
N HIS A 143 -6.01 12.36 4.29
CA HIS A 143 -6.21 13.78 4.08
C HIS A 143 -4.96 14.56 4.51
N PRO A 144 -4.30 15.33 3.62
CA PRO A 144 -2.98 15.88 3.90
C PRO A 144 -2.95 16.86 5.07
N HIS A 145 -4.05 17.59 5.32
CA HIS A 145 -4.12 18.57 6.42
C HIS A 145 -4.68 17.97 7.71
N THR A 146 -5.84 17.29 7.64
CA THR A 146 -6.52 16.78 8.85
C THR A 146 -5.95 15.47 9.34
N GLY A 147 -5.36 14.66 8.45
CA GLY A 147 -4.88 13.32 8.77
C GLY A 147 -5.98 12.26 8.81
N GLU A 148 -7.22 12.61 8.46
CA GLU A 148 -8.31 11.65 8.33
C GLU A 148 -7.96 10.59 7.30
N ILE A 149 -8.26 9.33 7.62
CA ILE A 149 -7.92 8.17 6.81
C ILE A 149 -9.20 7.71 6.08
N LEU A 150 -9.13 7.65 4.76
CA LEU A 150 -10.22 7.20 3.90
C LEU A 150 -9.91 5.80 3.39
N ILE A 151 -10.84 4.86 3.59
CA ILE A 151 -10.76 3.48 3.07
C ILE A 151 -11.97 3.19 2.20
N GLY A 152 -11.72 2.83 0.95
CA GLY A 152 -12.72 2.29 0.04
C GLY A 152 -12.84 0.78 0.21
N ASP A 153 -14.03 0.30 0.56
CA ASP A 153 -14.37 -1.13 0.62
C ASP A 153 -15.04 -1.54 -0.70
N ALA A 154 -14.37 -2.35 -1.49
CA ALA A 154 -14.90 -2.88 -2.76
C ALA A 154 -15.93 -4.00 -2.56
N ARG A 155 -16.08 -4.49 -1.32
CA ARG A 155 -17.00 -5.56 -0.94
C ARG A 155 -16.83 -6.81 -1.81
N THR A 156 -17.80 -7.08 -2.69
CA THR A 156 -17.80 -8.25 -3.58
C THR A 156 -17.37 -7.92 -5.01
N HIS A 157 -16.91 -6.69 -5.28
CA HIS A 157 -16.54 -6.14 -6.58
C HIS A 157 -17.71 -6.02 -7.61
N VAL A 158 -18.89 -6.45 -7.26
CA VAL A 158 -20.11 -6.40 -8.11
C VAL A 158 -21.29 -5.69 -7.43
N ASN A 159 -21.10 -5.26 -6.19
CA ASN A 159 -22.07 -4.48 -5.43
C ASN A 159 -21.48 -3.12 -5.11
N PRO A 160 -22.33 -2.08 -4.96
CA PRO A 160 -21.87 -0.79 -4.50
C PRO A 160 -21.00 -0.90 -3.25
N GLY A 161 -19.87 -0.23 -3.30
CA GLY A 161 -18.89 -0.19 -2.24
C GLY A 161 -19.31 0.69 -1.06
N THR A 162 -18.42 0.82 -0.11
CA THR A 162 -18.55 1.71 1.04
C THR A 162 -17.28 2.52 1.21
N LEU A 163 -17.40 3.80 1.43
CA LEU A 163 -16.30 4.65 1.87
C LEU A 163 -16.39 4.82 3.38
N PHE A 164 -15.31 4.49 4.06
CA PHE A 164 -15.11 4.71 5.49
C PHE A 164 -14.14 5.87 5.68
N CYS A 165 -14.42 6.73 6.66
CA CYS A 165 -13.53 7.79 7.12
C CYS A 165 -13.21 7.58 8.59
N PHE A 166 -11.92 7.53 8.91
CA PHE A 166 -11.42 7.37 10.27
C PHE A 166 -10.67 8.62 10.71
N SER A 167 -10.65 8.88 12.01
CA SER A 167 -9.76 9.87 12.60
C SER A 167 -8.28 9.42 12.47
N PRO A 168 -7.31 10.33 12.71
CA PRO A 168 -5.90 9.94 12.75
C PRO A 168 -5.57 8.85 13.79
N GLU A 169 -6.41 8.71 14.83
CA GLU A 169 -6.29 7.69 15.88
C GLU A 169 -6.97 6.36 15.54
N GLY A 170 -7.58 6.27 14.34
CA GLY A 170 -8.21 5.04 13.84
C GLY A 170 -9.63 4.80 14.33
N LEU A 171 -10.34 5.85 14.77
CA LEU A 171 -11.76 5.77 15.15
C LEU A 171 -12.64 6.12 13.97
N LEU A 172 -13.69 5.36 13.73
CA LEU A 172 -14.67 5.65 12.67
C LEU A 172 -15.37 6.99 12.92
N LEU A 173 -15.26 7.92 11.97
CA LEU A 173 -15.98 9.19 11.99
C LEU A 173 -17.31 9.08 11.25
N TRP A 174 -17.27 8.54 10.04
CA TRP A 174 -18.46 8.34 9.21
C TRP A 174 -18.20 7.27 8.13
N LYS A 175 -19.27 6.79 7.54
CA LYS A 175 -19.25 5.94 6.34
C LYS A 175 -20.38 6.28 5.41
N VAL A 176 -20.17 6.08 4.09
CA VAL A 176 -21.17 6.35 3.06
C VAL A 176 -21.09 5.29 1.96
N ARG A 177 -22.23 4.97 1.37
CA ARG A 177 -22.29 4.09 0.20
C ARG A 177 -21.74 4.82 -1.04
N THR A 178 -20.94 4.10 -1.84
CA THR A 178 -20.35 4.63 -3.08
C THR A 178 -20.84 3.84 -4.31
N GLY A 179 -20.28 4.14 -5.48
CA GLY A 179 -20.30 3.24 -6.63
C GLY A 179 -19.45 1.99 -6.39
N ASP A 180 -19.33 1.15 -7.40
CA ASP A 180 -18.54 -0.08 -7.32
C ASP A 180 -17.04 0.25 -7.24
N ILE A 181 -16.29 -0.54 -6.47
CA ILE A 181 -14.82 -0.53 -6.39
C ILE A 181 -14.25 0.88 -6.18
N PRO A 182 -14.48 1.53 -5.01
CA PRO A 182 -13.92 2.85 -4.69
C PRO A 182 -12.39 2.75 -4.47
N ALA A 183 -11.61 3.07 -5.51
CA ALA A 183 -10.17 2.81 -5.56
C ALA A 183 -9.30 4.06 -5.37
N HIS A 184 -9.76 5.22 -5.90
CA HIS A 184 -8.92 6.41 -6.00
C HIS A 184 -9.60 7.63 -5.39
N PHE A 185 -8.77 8.53 -4.84
CA PHE A 185 -9.20 9.72 -4.13
C PHE A 185 -8.49 10.95 -4.70
N ALA A 186 -9.19 12.07 -4.71
CA ALA A 186 -8.61 13.37 -4.98
C ALA A 186 -9.13 14.38 -3.96
N PHE A 187 -8.24 15.19 -3.41
CA PHE A 187 -8.57 16.28 -2.49
C PHE A 187 -8.55 17.59 -3.26
N LEU A 188 -9.67 18.30 -3.22
CA LEU A 188 -9.80 19.62 -3.81
C LEU A 188 -9.75 20.67 -2.70
N TYR A 189 -8.91 21.68 -2.88
CA TYR A 189 -8.79 22.81 -1.95
C TYR A 189 -9.25 24.07 -2.64
N GLU A 190 -10.06 24.88 -1.95
CA GLU A 190 -10.29 26.25 -2.36
C GLU A 190 -8.97 27.03 -2.23
N ARG A 191 -8.67 27.82 -3.25
CA ARG A 191 -7.49 28.68 -3.28
C ARG A 191 -7.74 29.97 -2.54
#